data_04ca7c80014225ecb1145f6b1df169c8
#
_entry.id   04ca7c80014225ecb1145f6b1df169c8
#
_cell.length_a   1.000
_cell.length_b   1.000
_cell.length_c   1.000
_cell.angle_alpha   90.00
_cell.angle_beta   90.00
_cell.angle_gamma   90.00
#
_symmetry.space_group_name_H-M   'P 1'
#
loop_
_entity.id
_entity.type
_entity.pdbx_description
1 polymer ?
#
loop_
_entity_poly.entity_id
_entity_poly.type
_entity_poly.pdbx_seq_one_letter_code
_entity_poly.pdbx_strand_id
1 'polypeptide(L)'
;MKGVISVSVLVTALLVGTAATAAADAAYHSERLELTGAADPDFHGQVVNIHANGPVIGALERYQVVGATQTTSYEVWIQLCTAGEFEDFIQTAVLVTDPHGNGHAQASFSAEDLEPFSGSTISIRWALTSGGAIVYTTPCTTVSID
;
A
#
# COMPACT_ATOMS: atom_id res chain seq x y z
N MET A 1 -17.29 81.15 -26.65
CA MET A 1 -16.63 80.37 -25.61
C MET A 1 -17.11 78.93 -25.74
N LYS A 2 -16.25 78.03 -26.21
CA LYS A 2 -16.60 76.62 -26.45
C LYS A 2 -15.94 75.81 -25.31
N GLY A 3 -16.76 75.26 -24.41
CA GLY A 3 -16.30 74.39 -23.36
C GLY A 3 -16.13 72.96 -23.91
N VAL A 4 -14.92 72.44 -23.77
CA VAL A 4 -14.56 71.05 -24.11
C VAL A 4 -14.74 70.21 -22.84
N ILE A 5 -15.66 69.24 -22.91
CA ILE A 5 -15.87 68.28 -21.85
C ILE A 5 -15.00 67.07 -22.18
N SER A 6 -13.96 66.83 -21.37
CA SER A 6 -13.14 65.63 -21.44
C SER A 6 -13.81 64.51 -20.65
N VAL A 7 -14.21 63.48 -21.33
CA VAL A 7 -14.70 62.22 -20.72
C VAL A 7 -13.50 61.28 -20.54
N SER A 8 -13.07 61.12 -19.30
CA SER A 8 -12.09 60.09 -18.95
C SER A 8 -12.79 58.73 -18.80
N VAL A 9 -12.48 57.81 -19.71
CA VAL A 9 -12.90 56.43 -19.62
C VAL A 9 -11.91 55.68 -18.75
N LEU A 10 -12.35 55.32 -17.57
CA LEU A 10 -11.62 54.46 -16.64
C LEU A 10 -11.83 52.98 -17.06
N VAL A 11 -10.82 52.39 -17.70
CA VAL A 11 -10.81 50.96 -18.03
C VAL A 11 -10.34 50.18 -16.81
N THR A 12 -11.28 49.56 -16.09
CA THR A 12 -10.96 48.66 -14.99
C THR A 12 -10.71 47.28 -15.59
N ALA A 13 -9.43 46.90 -15.66
CA ALA A 13 -9.03 45.54 -16.06
C ALA A 13 -9.31 44.56 -14.91
N LEU A 14 -10.33 43.74 -15.09
CA LEU A 14 -10.61 42.60 -14.18
C LEU A 14 -9.59 41.50 -14.46
N LEU A 15 -8.59 41.38 -13.61
CA LEU A 15 -7.69 40.23 -13.58
C LEU A 15 -8.47 39.04 -12.97
N VAL A 16 -9.03 38.20 -13.82
CA VAL A 16 -9.55 36.90 -13.41
C VAL A 16 -8.34 35.98 -13.22
N GLY A 17 -7.87 35.90 -11.98
CA GLY A 17 -6.87 34.93 -11.59
C GLY A 17 -7.51 33.54 -11.62
N THR A 18 -7.19 32.74 -12.63
CA THR A 18 -7.45 31.29 -12.61
C THR A 18 -6.52 30.68 -11.58
N ALA A 19 -7.06 30.37 -10.39
CA ALA A 19 -6.40 29.50 -9.46
C ALA A 19 -6.32 28.11 -10.11
N ALA A 20 -5.17 27.78 -10.69
CA ALA A 20 -4.84 26.41 -11.04
C ALA A 20 -4.78 25.62 -9.72
N THR A 21 -5.79 24.82 -9.44
CA THR A 21 -5.70 23.78 -8.43
C THR A 21 -4.66 22.81 -8.93
N ALA A 22 -3.43 22.91 -8.39
CA ALA A 22 -2.45 21.85 -8.53
C ALA A 22 -3.07 20.62 -7.88
N ALA A 23 -3.56 19.68 -8.68
CA ALA A 23 -3.81 18.33 -8.22
C ALA A 23 -2.44 17.81 -7.80
N ALA A 24 -2.25 17.65 -6.50
CA ALA A 24 -1.08 16.95 -6.01
C ALA A 24 -1.20 15.53 -6.57
N ASP A 25 -0.32 15.16 -7.50
CA ASP A 25 -0.19 13.79 -7.95
C ASP A 25 0.09 12.95 -6.70
N ALA A 26 -0.83 12.05 -6.36
CA ALA A 26 -0.62 11.13 -5.28
C ALA A 26 0.59 10.25 -5.67
N ALA A 27 1.72 10.48 -5.03
CA ALA A 27 2.87 9.63 -5.22
C ALA A 27 2.57 8.31 -4.54
N TYR A 28 2.56 7.22 -5.31
CA TYR A 28 2.44 5.86 -4.77
C TYR A 28 3.83 5.32 -4.50
N HIS A 29 4.03 4.81 -3.30
CA HIS A 29 5.19 3.99 -2.99
C HIS A 29 4.82 2.53 -3.18
N SER A 30 5.64 1.79 -3.93
CA SER A 30 5.45 0.36 -4.15
C SER A 30 6.71 -0.38 -3.76
N GLU A 31 6.57 -1.29 -2.82
CA GLU A 31 7.65 -2.16 -2.36
C GLU A 31 7.32 -3.61 -2.73
N ARG A 32 8.31 -4.32 -3.27
CA ARG A 32 8.22 -5.76 -3.56
C ARG A 32 9.14 -6.52 -2.62
N LEU A 33 8.57 -7.44 -1.89
CA LEU A 33 9.25 -8.28 -0.92
C LEU A 33 9.12 -9.74 -1.35
N GLU A 34 10.23 -10.46 -1.32
CA GLU A 34 10.25 -11.88 -1.65
C GLU A 34 9.79 -12.70 -0.44
N LEU A 35 8.91 -13.67 -0.69
CA LEU A 35 8.54 -14.70 0.28
C LEU A 35 9.55 -15.82 0.20
N THR A 36 10.10 -16.20 1.34
CA THR A 36 11.03 -17.31 1.47
C THR A 36 10.46 -18.34 2.46
N GLY A 37 10.74 -19.59 2.23
CA GLY A 37 10.28 -20.68 3.09
C GLY A 37 11.25 -21.84 3.09
N ALA A 38 11.01 -22.80 3.96
CA ALA A 38 11.88 -23.96 4.10
C ALA A 38 11.75 -24.88 2.87
N ALA A 39 12.82 -24.97 2.09
CA ALA A 39 13.22 -26.15 1.34
C ALA A 39 12.43 -26.53 0.06
N ASP A 40 11.65 -25.66 -0.55
CA ASP A 40 11.17 -25.94 -1.91
C ASP A 40 11.96 -25.07 -2.92
N PRO A 41 12.88 -25.68 -3.70
CA PRO A 41 13.69 -24.93 -4.65
C PRO A 41 12.89 -24.32 -5.81
N ASP A 42 11.68 -24.81 -6.05
CA ASP A 42 10.79 -24.36 -7.12
C ASP A 42 9.80 -23.30 -6.63
N PHE A 43 9.78 -23.00 -5.33
CA PHE A 43 8.91 -21.99 -4.76
C PHE A 43 9.41 -20.57 -5.08
N HIS A 44 8.50 -19.78 -5.59
CA HIS A 44 8.66 -18.33 -5.77
C HIS A 44 7.43 -17.62 -5.24
N GLY A 45 7.63 -16.72 -4.31
CA GLY A 45 6.54 -15.93 -3.76
C GLY A 45 6.92 -14.48 -3.57
N GLN A 46 5.94 -13.60 -3.63
CA GLN A 46 6.14 -12.18 -3.43
C GLN A 46 4.92 -11.52 -2.78
N VAL A 47 5.22 -10.50 -2.00
CA VAL A 47 4.27 -9.50 -1.54
C VAL A 47 4.60 -8.19 -2.23
N VAL A 48 3.60 -7.54 -2.79
CA VAL A 48 3.71 -6.17 -3.31
C VAL A 48 2.83 -5.29 -2.44
N ASN A 49 3.47 -4.46 -1.65
CA ASN A 49 2.82 -3.46 -0.80
C ASN A 49 2.82 -2.12 -1.53
N ILE A 50 1.64 -1.54 -1.71
CA ILE A 50 1.43 -0.27 -2.41
C ILE A 50 0.68 0.66 -1.47
N HIS A 51 1.31 1.75 -1.08
CA HIS A 51 0.68 2.80 -0.30
C HIS A 51 0.79 4.16 -0.98
N ALA A 52 -0.22 4.99 -0.77
CA ALA A 52 -0.22 6.36 -1.26
C ALA A 52 0.59 7.24 -0.29
N ASN A 53 1.51 8.03 -0.82
CA ASN A 53 2.09 9.15 -0.09
C ASN A 53 1.21 10.38 -0.36
N GLY A 54 0.63 10.96 0.68
CA GLY A 54 -0.18 12.15 0.55
C GLY A 54 -1.46 12.13 1.39
N PRO A 55 -2.41 13.05 1.14
CA PRO A 55 -3.55 13.26 2.02
C PRO A 55 -4.59 12.11 1.98
N VAL A 56 -4.45 11.16 1.08
CA VAL A 56 -5.31 9.98 1.00
C VAL A 56 -4.51 8.79 1.54
N ILE A 57 -4.77 8.45 2.79
CA ILE A 57 -4.19 7.27 3.42
C ILE A 57 -4.91 6.04 2.86
N GLY A 58 -4.15 5.04 2.47
CA GLY A 58 -4.67 3.77 1.99
C GLY A 58 -3.54 2.86 1.54
N ALA A 59 -3.74 1.57 1.66
CA ALA A 59 -2.78 0.57 1.20
C ALA A 59 -3.48 -0.53 0.41
N LEU A 60 -2.78 -1.06 -0.57
CA LEU A 60 -3.16 -2.24 -1.34
C LEU A 60 -2.01 -3.24 -1.29
N GLU A 61 -2.32 -4.44 -0.86
CA GLU A 61 -1.36 -5.53 -0.84
C GLU A 61 -1.76 -6.59 -1.86
N ARG A 62 -0.78 -7.10 -2.58
CA ARG A 62 -0.94 -8.21 -3.51
C ARG A 62 0.01 -9.32 -3.13
N TYR A 63 -0.51 -10.53 -3.06
CA TYR A 63 0.20 -11.73 -2.71
C TYR A 63 0.20 -12.68 -3.90
N GLN A 64 1.36 -13.24 -4.22
CA GLN A 64 1.51 -14.20 -5.30
C GLN A 64 2.47 -15.30 -4.88
N VAL A 65 2.10 -16.53 -5.17
CA VAL A 65 2.96 -17.71 -5.00
C VAL A 65 2.93 -18.56 -6.27
N VAL A 66 4.06 -19.20 -6.56
CA VAL A 66 4.24 -20.15 -7.65
C VAL A 66 5.07 -21.31 -7.10
N GLY A 67 4.69 -22.55 -7.41
CA GLY A 67 5.38 -23.74 -6.92
C GLY A 67 5.15 -24.04 -5.44
N ALA A 68 4.15 -23.45 -4.81
CA ALA A 68 3.77 -23.80 -3.45
C ALA A 68 3.04 -25.16 -3.39
N THR A 69 2.76 -25.66 -2.19
CA THR A 69 1.97 -26.88 -2.05
C THR A 69 0.63 -26.72 -2.76
N GLN A 70 0.30 -27.72 -3.58
CA GLN A 70 -0.89 -27.73 -4.44
C GLN A 70 -2.18 -27.80 -3.60
N THR A 71 -3.24 -27.15 -4.09
CA THR A 71 -4.59 -27.20 -3.52
C THR A 71 -4.60 -26.93 -2.00
N THR A 72 -3.78 -25.98 -1.59
CA THR A 72 -3.57 -25.65 -0.18
C THR A 72 -4.07 -24.23 0.10
N SER A 73 -4.68 -24.06 1.28
CA SER A 73 -5.10 -22.74 1.79
C SER A 73 -4.04 -22.21 2.73
N TYR A 74 -3.63 -20.99 2.47
CA TYR A 74 -2.71 -20.23 3.32
C TYR A 74 -3.42 -19.01 3.88
N GLU A 75 -3.32 -18.81 5.19
CA GLU A 75 -3.69 -17.55 5.82
C GLU A 75 -2.52 -16.59 5.68
N VAL A 76 -2.79 -15.37 5.26
CA VAL A 76 -1.78 -14.30 5.12
C VAL A 76 -1.88 -13.39 6.32
N TRP A 77 -0.78 -13.25 7.05
CA TRP A 77 -0.69 -12.45 8.25
C TRP A 77 0.35 -11.34 8.08
N ILE A 78 0.04 -10.15 8.59
CA ILE A 78 1.06 -9.17 8.95
C ILE A 78 1.50 -9.48 10.37
N GLN A 79 2.81 -9.57 10.57
CA GLN A 79 3.44 -9.77 11.88
C GLN A 79 4.29 -8.54 12.21
N LEU A 80 4.23 -8.10 13.47
CA LEU A 80 5.15 -7.09 14.00
C LEU A 80 6.52 -7.71 14.24
N CYS A 81 7.57 -6.97 13.84
CA CYS A 81 8.96 -7.34 14.08
C CYS A 81 9.52 -6.52 15.25
N THR A 82 9.66 -7.15 16.41
CA THR A 82 10.17 -6.50 17.63
C THR A 82 11.35 -7.28 18.21
N ALA A 83 12.57 -6.72 18.15
CA ALA A 83 13.76 -7.26 18.81
C ALA A 83 14.04 -8.76 18.58
N GLY A 84 13.64 -9.29 17.42
CA GLY A 84 13.81 -10.72 17.06
C GLY A 84 12.62 -11.59 17.40
N GLU A 85 11.59 -11.04 17.97
CA GLU A 85 10.30 -11.69 18.16
C GLU A 85 9.32 -11.27 17.07
N PHE A 86 8.34 -12.15 16.79
CA PHE A 86 7.31 -11.92 15.76
C PHE A 86 5.95 -12.15 16.38
N GLU A 87 5.11 -11.15 16.32
CA GLU A 87 3.77 -11.19 16.86
C GLU A 87 2.75 -11.08 15.72
N ASP A 88 1.77 -11.99 15.69
CA ASP A 88 0.65 -11.92 14.75
C ASP A 88 -0.17 -10.67 15.06
N PHE A 89 -0.27 -9.80 14.05
CA PHE A 89 -0.94 -8.52 14.19
C PHE A 89 -2.31 -8.53 13.54
N ILE A 90 -2.38 -8.88 12.25
CA ILE A 90 -3.64 -8.92 11.51
C ILE A 90 -3.58 -9.97 10.40
N GLN A 91 -4.65 -10.76 10.27
CA GLN A 91 -4.89 -11.60 9.10
C GLN A 91 -5.47 -10.74 7.98
N THR A 92 -4.79 -10.66 6.85
CA THR A 92 -5.14 -9.76 5.75
C THR A 92 -5.90 -10.47 4.63
N ALA A 93 -5.58 -11.73 4.37
CA ALA A 93 -6.17 -12.49 3.29
C ALA A 93 -6.12 -14.00 3.53
N VAL A 94 -6.80 -14.73 2.68
CA VAL A 94 -6.63 -16.17 2.47
C VAL A 94 -6.24 -16.38 1.02
N LEU A 95 -5.10 -17.05 0.79
CA LEU A 95 -4.59 -17.41 -0.51
C LEU A 95 -4.75 -18.90 -0.72
N VAL A 96 -5.40 -19.29 -1.82
CA VAL A 96 -5.60 -20.70 -2.18
C VAL A 96 -4.81 -21.02 -3.44
N THR A 97 -4.03 -22.09 -3.41
CA THR A 97 -3.27 -22.55 -4.56
C THR A 97 -4.09 -23.48 -5.45
N ASP A 98 -3.81 -23.39 -6.74
CA ASP A 98 -4.34 -24.32 -7.75
C ASP A 98 -3.61 -25.68 -7.73
N PRO A 99 -4.00 -26.67 -8.58
CA PRO A 99 -3.32 -27.94 -8.70
C PRO A 99 -1.85 -27.87 -9.18
N HIS A 100 -1.38 -26.70 -9.61
CA HIS A 100 0.00 -26.46 -9.99
C HIS A 100 0.82 -25.74 -8.91
N GLY A 101 0.19 -25.42 -7.75
CA GLY A 101 0.82 -24.69 -6.67
C GLY A 101 0.88 -23.18 -6.90
N ASN A 102 0.10 -22.65 -7.83
CA ASN A 102 0.03 -21.20 -8.06
C ASN A 102 -1.17 -20.60 -7.31
N GLY A 103 -0.96 -19.46 -6.69
CA GLY A 103 -2.01 -18.76 -5.97
C GLY A 103 -1.81 -17.26 -5.96
N HIS A 104 -2.89 -16.52 -5.81
CA HIS A 104 -2.86 -15.09 -5.61
C HIS A 104 -4.00 -14.64 -4.69
N ALA A 105 -3.76 -13.58 -3.95
CA ALA A 105 -4.76 -12.90 -3.14
C ALA A 105 -4.42 -11.41 -3.06
N GLN A 106 -5.33 -10.62 -2.54
CA GLN A 106 -5.10 -9.20 -2.28
C GLN A 106 -5.86 -8.77 -1.02
N ALA A 107 -5.34 -7.73 -0.39
CA ALA A 107 -5.99 -7.02 0.69
C ALA A 107 -5.94 -5.52 0.40
N SER A 108 -6.91 -4.77 0.89
CA SER A 108 -6.93 -3.31 0.81
C SER A 108 -7.28 -2.75 2.17
N PHE A 109 -6.59 -1.68 2.54
CA PHE A 109 -6.80 -0.95 3.78
C PHE A 109 -7.28 0.45 3.44
N SER A 110 -8.39 0.85 4.03
CA SER A 110 -8.92 2.20 3.92
C SER A 110 -8.17 3.18 4.83
N ALA A 111 -8.43 4.46 4.67
CA ALA A 111 -7.91 5.48 5.58
C ALA A 111 -8.35 5.24 7.03
N GLU A 112 -9.58 4.75 7.23
CA GLU A 112 -10.11 4.44 8.57
C GLU A 112 -9.36 3.28 9.24
N ASP A 113 -8.98 2.25 8.46
CA ASP A 113 -8.20 1.11 8.97
C ASP A 113 -6.79 1.52 9.40
N LEU A 114 -6.20 2.51 8.72
CA LEU A 114 -4.84 2.97 8.95
C LEU A 114 -4.73 4.18 9.89
N GLU A 115 -5.84 4.88 10.14
CA GLU A 115 -5.87 6.08 11.00
C GLU A 115 -5.23 5.85 12.37
N PRO A 116 -5.45 4.72 13.08
CA PRO A 116 -4.81 4.49 14.38
C PRO A 116 -3.27 4.45 14.33
N PHE A 117 -2.69 4.28 13.15
CA PHE A 117 -1.25 4.18 12.91
C PHE A 117 -0.67 5.40 12.22
N SER A 118 -1.50 6.40 11.91
CA SER A 118 -1.08 7.64 11.22
C SER A 118 0.07 8.32 11.96
N GLY A 119 1.06 8.76 11.21
CA GLY A 119 2.30 9.34 11.73
C GLY A 119 3.25 8.33 12.38
N SER A 120 2.96 7.03 12.29
CA SER A 120 3.79 5.98 12.87
C SER A 120 4.71 5.35 11.83
N THR A 121 5.84 4.85 12.32
CA THR A 121 6.75 3.99 11.55
C THR A 121 6.82 2.65 12.26
N ILE A 122 6.40 1.60 11.58
CA ILE A 122 6.32 0.24 12.13
C ILE A 122 7.21 -0.72 11.34
N SER A 123 7.79 -1.69 12.02
CA SER A 123 8.55 -2.77 11.39
C SER A 123 7.67 -4.00 11.31
N ILE A 124 7.40 -4.48 10.09
CA ILE A 124 6.50 -5.59 9.83
C ILE A 124 7.12 -6.58 8.86
N ARG A 125 6.56 -7.79 8.85
CA ARG A 125 6.74 -8.79 7.79
C ARG A 125 5.41 -9.43 7.45
N TRP A 126 5.34 -10.08 6.30
CA TRP A 126 4.22 -10.94 5.94
C TRP A 126 4.59 -12.39 6.17
N ALA A 127 3.64 -13.15 6.70
CA ALA A 127 3.77 -14.58 6.92
C ALA A 127 2.57 -15.30 6.29
N LEU A 128 2.84 -16.38 5.58
CA LEU A 128 1.83 -17.32 5.10
C LEU A 128 1.85 -18.53 6.02
N THR A 129 0.70 -18.83 6.62
CA THR A 129 0.53 -20.00 7.51
C THR A 129 -0.37 -21.03 6.87
N SER A 130 -0.13 -22.30 7.15
CA SER A 130 -1.01 -23.40 6.80
C SER A 130 -1.11 -24.37 7.97
N GLY A 131 -2.35 -24.68 8.38
CA GLY A 131 -2.58 -25.50 9.55
C GLY A 131 -2.01 -24.94 10.85
N GLY A 132 -1.91 -23.62 10.98
CA GLY A 132 -1.35 -22.91 12.13
C GLY A 132 0.19 -22.86 12.18
N ALA A 133 0.88 -23.39 11.18
CA ALA A 133 2.34 -23.32 11.07
C ALA A 133 2.75 -22.29 10.03
N ILE A 134 3.77 -21.48 10.33
CA ILE A 134 4.37 -20.56 9.37
C ILE A 134 5.12 -21.38 8.32
N VAL A 135 4.81 -21.13 7.05
CA VAL A 135 5.41 -21.84 5.90
C VAL A 135 6.34 -20.92 5.12
N TYR A 136 5.89 -19.69 4.85
CA TYR A 136 6.64 -18.70 4.09
C TYR A 136 6.61 -17.34 4.78
N THR A 137 7.70 -16.59 4.70
CA THR A 137 7.79 -15.23 5.27
C THR A 137 8.57 -14.30 4.36
N THR A 138 8.29 -13.00 4.45
CA THR A 138 9.19 -11.95 3.95
C THR A 138 10.24 -11.60 5.01
N PRO A 139 11.33 -10.93 4.64
CA PRO A 139 12.12 -10.16 5.58
C PRO A 139 11.27 -9.10 6.29
N CYS A 140 11.73 -8.63 7.46
CA CYS A 140 11.15 -7.45 8.08
C CYS A 140 11.43 -6.21 7.23
N THR A 141 10.42 -5.38 7.05
CA THR A 141 10.53 -4.07 6.40
C THR A 141 9.91 -3.00 7.27
N THR A 142 10.30 -1.77 7.04
CA THR A 142 9.79 -0.60 7.76
C THR A 142 8.77 0.11 6.89
N VAL A 143 7.57 0.29 7.42
CA VAL A 143 6.47 1.00 6.76
C VAL A 143 6.16 2.26 7.54
N SER A 144 6.11 3.39 6.85
CA SER A 144 5.63 4.67 7.40
C SER A 144 4.20 4.91 6.93
N ILE A 145 3.34 5.27 7.87
CA ILE A 145 1.92 5.55 7.62
C ILE A 145 1.74 7.05 7.90
N ASP A 146 1.74 7.85 6.82
CA ASP A 146 1.68 9.32 6.86
C ASP A 146 0.24 9.84 7.03
#